data_7217c485f68204fb0090141c465ffa92
#
_entry.id   7217c485f68204fb0090141c465ffa92
#
_cell.length_a   1.000
_cell.length_b   1.000
_cell.length_c   1.000
_cell.angle_alpha   90.00
_cell.angle_beta   90.00
_cell.angle_gamma   90.00
#
_symmetry.space_group_name_H-M   'P 1'
#
loop_
_entity.id
_entity.type
_entity.pdbx_description
1 polymer ?
#
loop_
_entity_poly.entity_id
_entity_poly.type
_entity_poly.pdbx_seq_one_letter_code
_entity_poly.pdbx_strand_id
1 'polypeptide(L)'
;MQTPCPGETNAYIPLMNDLGMDNVAPGARVVVAMSGGVDSSTAAALMVDAGYDVVGVTLQLYDHGEAIGRKGACCAGQDIHDARRVAETLGIPHYVLDYESRFRESVMEEFANSYVRGETPIPCVRCNQTVKFRDLLGTAKDLNADCLVTGHYARRVAGEDG
;
A
#
# COMPACT_ATOMS: atom_id res chain seq x y z
N MET A 1 5.16 36.87 -32.23
CA MET A 1 3.94 36.98 -31.42
C MET A 1 3.03 35.88 -31.88
N GLN A 2 3.02 34.75 -31.17
CA GLN A 2 2.09 33.64 -31.42
C GLN A 2 0.99 33.72 -30.35
N THR A 3 -0.23 33.92 -30.81
CA THR A 3 -1.44 33.88 -29.96
C THR A 3 -1.70 32.45 -29.51
N PRO A 4 -1.95 32.21 -28.23
CA PRO A 4 -2.36 30.87 -27.76
C PRO A 4 -3.75 30.55 -28.27
N CYS A 5 -3.96 29.30 -28.72
CA CYS A 5 -5.27 28.76 -29.09
C CYS A 5 -6.25 28.84 -27.92
N PRO A 6 -7.45 29.33 -28.16
CA PRO A 6 -8.51 29.31 -27.14
C PRO A 6 -9.13 27.92 -27.07
N GLY A 7 -9.20 27.35 -25.84
CA GLY A 7 -10.18 26.34 -25.50
C GLY A 7 -9.74 24.89 -25.54
N GLU A 8 -8.70 24.55 -24.79
CA GLU A 8 -8.74 23.27 -24.09
C GLU A 8 -9.01 23.55 -22.62
N THR A 9 -10.27 23.75 -22.30
CA THR A 9 -10.73 23.40 -20.97
C THR A 9 -10.43 21.91 -20.84
N ASN A 10 -9.30 21.60 -20.20
CA ASN A 10 -9.08 20.28 -19.66
C ASN A 10 -10.28 20.03 -18.76
N ALA A 11 -11.32 19.43 -19.32
CA ALA A 11 -12.41 18.88 -18.58
C ALA A 11 -11.80 17.73 -17.80
N TYR A 12 -11.17 18.05 -16.67
CA TYR A 12 -10.88 17.12 -15.62
C TYR A 12 -12.21 16.46 -15.29
N ILE A 13 -12.44 15.33 -15.91
CA ILE A 13 -13.56 14.47 -15.57
C ILE A 13 -13.32 14.14 -14.10
N PRO A 14 -14.17 14.57 -13.17
CA PRO A 14 -14.06 14.07 -11.82
C PRO A 14 -14.41 12.60 -11.87
N LEU A 15 -13.38 11.75 -11.98
CA LEU A 15 -13.45 10.31 -11.70
C LEU A 15 -13.85 10.06 -10.24
N MET A 16 -14.30 11.10 -9.54
CA MET A 16 -14.21 11.22 -8.10
C MET A 16 -15.40 10.66 -7.33
N ASN A 17 -16.43 10.15 -7.99
CA ASN A 17 -17.60 9.63 -7.26
C ASN A 17 -17.79 8.12 -7.36
N ASP A 18 -16.84 7.37 -7.95
CA ASP A 18 -17.02 5.93 -8.12
C ASP A 18 -15.77 5.12 -7.71
N LEU A 19 -15.14 5.50 -6.61
CA LEU A 19 -14.08 4.68 -6.00
C LEU A 19 -14.66 3.48 -5.23
N GLY A 20 -15.99 3.29 -5.27
CA GLY A 20 -16.67 2.22 -4.54
C GLY A 20 -16.57 2.34 -3.02
N MET A 21 -16.37 3.58 -2.53
CA MET A 21 -16.20 3.88 -1.10
C MET A 21 -17.47 4.52 -0.49
N ASP A 22 -18.64 4.03 -0.88
CA ASP A 22 -19.93 4.57 -0.46
C ASP A 22 -20.15 4.64 1.06
N ASN A 23 -19.40 3.81 1.80
CA ASN A 23 -19.48 3.74 3.26
C ASN A 23 -18.42 4.59 3.99
N VAL A 24 -17.59 5.35 3.25
CA VAL A 24 -16.53 6.19 3.82
C VAL A 24 -16.91 7.66 3.60
N ALA A 25 -17.02 8.42 4.67
CA ALA A 25 -17.40 9.81 4.60
C ALA A 25 -16.39 10.65 3.81
N PRO A 26 -16.81 11.66 3.04
CA PRO A 26 -15.88 12.59 2.40
C PRO A 26 -14.96 13.25 3.44
N GLY A 27 -13.67 13.30 3.15
CA GLY A 27 -12.65 13.84 4.05
C GLY A 27 -12.29 12.94 5.23
N ALA A 28 -12.83 11.71 5.29
CA ALA A 28 -12.46 10.73 6.30
C ALA A 28 -10.97 10.37 6.21
N ARG A 29 -10.39 9.92 7.32
CA ARG A 29 -9.01 9.45 7.33
C ARG A 29 -8.90 8.08 6.71
N VAL A 30 -7.95 7.92 5.76
CA VAL A 30 -7.66 6.66 5.11
C VAL A 30 -6.17 6.32 5.23
N VAL A 31 -5.85 5.08 5.53
CA VAL A 31 -4.48 4.57 5.50
C VAL A 31 -4.24 3.90 4.17
N VAL A 32 -3.17 4.29 3.47
CA VAL A 32 -2.76 3.66 2.21
C VAL A 32 -1.50 2.82 2.45
N ALA A 33 -1.58 1.53 2.16
CA ALA A 33 -0.42 0.64 2.19
C ALA A 33 0.46 0.91 0.96
N MET A 34 1.62 1.52 1.19
CA MET A 34 2.57 1.93 0.15
C MET A 34 3.73 0.95 0.07
N SER A 35 3.97 0.38 -1.09
CA SER A 35 5.08 -0.54 -1.35
C SER A 35 6.22 0.08 -2.16
N GLY A 36 6.14 1.37 -2.49
CA GLY A 36 7.05 2.02 -3.43
C GLY A 36 6.74 1.76 -4.91
N GLY A 37 5.87 0.79 -5.21
CA GLY A 37 5.43 0.48 -6.57
C GLY A 37 4.36 1.44 -7.09
N VAL A 38 4.18 1.46 -8.43
CA VAL A 38 3.26 2.36 -9.14
C VAL A 38 1.81 2.19 -8.69
N ASP A 39 1.36 0.97 -8.44
CA ASP A 39 -0.04 0.69 -8.10
C ASP A 39 -0.44 1.32 -6.76
N SER A 40 0.40 1.14 -5.74
CA SER A 40 0.16 1.73 -4.42
C SER A 40 0.31 3.25 -4.42
N SER A 41 1.22 3.77 -5.24
CA SER A 41 1.41 5.21 -5.42
C SER A 41 0.21 5.86 -6.11
N THR A 42 -0.33 5.19 -7.13
CA THR A 42 -1.55 5.61 -7.82
C THR A 42 -2.75 5.58 -6.88
N ALA A 43 -2.89 4.52 -6.08
CA ALA A 43 -3.95 4.44 -5.07
C ALA A 43 -3.87 5.61 -4.08
N ALA A 44 -2.67 5.95 -3.59
CA ALA A 44 -2.48 7.11 -2.70
C ALA A 44 -2.87 8.42 -3.37
N ALA A 45 -2.45 8.65 -4.63
CA ALA A 45 -2.79 9.85 -5.38
C ALA A 45 -4.31 9.98 -5.59
N LEU A 46 -5.00 8.89 -5.94
CA LEU A 46 -6.45 8.88 -6.10
C LEU A 46 -7.18 9.24 -4.81
N MET A 47 -6.70 8.76 -3.65
CA MET A 47 -7.30 9.11 -2.36
C MET A 47 -7.11 10.60 -2.02
N VAL A 48 -5.92 11.16 -2.29
CA VAL A 48 -5.64 12.59 -2.12
C VAL A 48 -6.53 13.42 -3.03
N ASP A 49 -6.61 13.07 -4.32
CA ASP A 49 -7.44 13.78 -5.29
C ASP A 49 -8.93 13.72 -4.94
N ALA A 50 -9.36 12.62 -4.32
CA ALA A 50 -10.72 12.47 -3.80
C ALA A 50 -11.00 13.26 -2.51
N GLY A 51 -9.98 13.94 -1.95
CA GLY A 51 -10.12 14.81 -0.79
C GLY A 51 -10.17 14.08 0.56
N TYR A 52 -9.65 12.85 0.63
CA TYR A 52 -9.50 12.12 1.89
C TYR A 52 -8.29 12.61 2.69
N ASP A 53 -8.33 12.45 4.02
CA ASP A 53 -7.17 12.64 4.92
C ASP A 53 -6.28 11.39 4.84
N VAL A 54 -5.27 11.43 3.96
CA VAL A 54 -4.47 10.27 3.58
C VAL A 54 -3.23 10.13 4.45
N VAL A 55 -2.99 8.94 4.95
CA VAL A 55 -1.76 8.55 5.66
C VAL A 55 -1.12 7.36 4.95
N GLY A 56 0.12 7.50 4.49
CA GLY A 56 0.90 6.42 3.89
C GLY A 56 1.57 5.54 4.94
N VAL A 57 1.52 4.22 4.75
CA VAL A 57 2.21 3.24 5.62
C VAL A 57 2.95 2.23 4.77
N THR A 58 4.24 2.02 5.06
CA THR A 58 5.08 0.98 4.47
C THR A 58 5.51 -0.02 5.53
N LEU A 59 5.39 -1.32 5.25
CA LEU A 59 5.93 -2.38 6.10
C LEU A 59 7.34 -2.73 5.63
N GLN A 60 8.32 -2.59 6.51
CA GLN A 60 9.66 -3.13 6.30
C GLN A 60 9.66 -4.60 6.73
N LEU A 61 9.67 -5.51 5.74
CA LEU A 61 9.51 -6.96 5.97
C LEU A 61 10.85 -7.67 6.14
N TYR A 62 11.94 -7.11 5.62
CA TYR A 62 13.29 -7.68 5.71
C TYR A 62 14.36 -6.62 5.43
N ASP A 63 15.54 -6.79 6.01
CA ASP A 63 16.72 -5.99 5.69
C ASP A 63 17.50 -6.66 4.56
N HIS A 64 17.45 -6.07 3.37
CA HIS A 64 18.22 -6.54 2.22
C HIS A 64 19.74 -6.48 2.43
N GLY A 65 20.22 -5.57 3.26
CA GLY A 65 21.65 -5.41 3.56
C GLY A 65 22.21 -6.63 4.28
N GLU A 66 21.46 -7.20 5.21
CA GLU A 66 21.82 -8.41 5.95
C GLU A 66 21.73 -9.66 5.07
N ALA A 67 20.66 -9.76 4.26
CA ALA A 67 20.40 -10.93 3.41
C ALA A 67 21.45 -11.16 2.31
N ILE A 68 22.09 -10.09 1.79
CA ILE A 68 23.12 -10.19 0.74
C ILE A 68 24.56 -10.01 1.27
N GLY A 69 24.75 -9.86 2.58
CA GLY A 69 26.08 -9.72 3.20
C GLY A 69 26.88 -8.51 2.72
N ARG A 70 26.26 -7.54 2.08
CA ARG A 70 26.88 -6.30 1.59
C ARG A 70 26.45 -5.13 2.46
N LYS A 71 27.32 -4.70 3.35
CA LYS A 71 27.17 -3.39 4.00
C LYS A 71 27.13 -2.29 2.93
N GLY A 72 26.02 -1.59 2.83
CA GLY A 72 25.84 -0.48 1.90
C GLY A 72 25.15 -0.81 0.57
N ALA A 73 24.45 -1.94 0.45
CA ALA A 73 23.61 -2.22 -0.72
C ALA A 73 22.41 -1.24 -0.74
N CYS A 74 22.49 -0.23 -1.61
CA CYS A 74 21.46 0.79 -1.80
C CYS A 74 20.05 0.25 -2.15
N CYS A 75 19.94 -1.04 -2.49
CA CYS A 75 18.66 -1.65 -2.89
C CYS A 75 17.75 -2.02 -1.72
N ALA A 76 18.30 -2.12 -0.50
CA ALA A 76 17.54 -2.57 0.67
C ALA A 76 16.44 -1.61 1.13
N GLY A 77 16.55 -0.35 0.79
CA GLY A 77 15.58 0.68 1.14
C GLY A 77 14.93 1.36 -0.05
N GLN A 78 15.17 0.86 -1.28
CA GLN A 78 14.70 1.55 -2.49
C GLN A 78 13.18 1.69 -2.48
N ASP A 79 12.45 0.62 -2.18
CA ASP A 79 10.99 0.64 -2.14
C ASP A 79 10.46 1.61 -1.06
N ILE A 80 11.09 1.61 0.12
CA ILE A 80 10.77 2.55 1.21
C ILE A 80 11.10 3.99 0.79
N HIS A 81 12.23 4.19 0.14
CA HIS A 81 12.65 5.50 -0.35
C HIS A 81 11.69 6.03 -1.43
N ASP A 82 11.28 5.17 -2.35
CA ASP A 82 10.33 5.53 -3.41
C ASP A 82 8.95 5.84 -2.84
N ALA A 83 8.46 5.04 -1.90
CA ALA A 83 7.21 5.32 -1.17
C ALA A 83 7.28 6.67 -0.45
N ARG A 84 8.40 6.98 0.22
CA ARG A 84 8.60 8.26 0.90
C ARG A 84 8.59 9.44 -0.07
N ARG A 85 9.27 9.34 -1.20
CA ARG A 85 9.26 10.38 -2.24
C ARG A 85 7.87 10.65 -2.80
N VAL A 86 7.08 9.59 -3.02
CA VAL A 86 5.69 9.73 -3.45
C VAL A 86 4.86 10.45 -2.38
N ALA A 87 4.98 10.04 -1.13
CA ALA A 87 4.27 10.67 -0.02
C ALA A 87 4.63 12.16 0.14
N GLU A 88 5.92 12.51 0.01
CA GLU A 88 6.41 13.89 0.00
C GLU A 88 5.79 14.69 -1.17
N THR A 89 5.73 14.10 -2.36
CA THR A 89 5.14 14.74 -3.54
C THR A 89 3.64 14.98 -3.37
N LEU A 90 2.94 14.04 -2.73
CA LEU A 90 1.51 14.16 -2.45
C LEU A 90 1.21 15.02 -1.22
N GLY A 91 2.22 15.41 -0.43
CA GLY A 91 2.05 16.19 0.79
C GLY A 91 1.38 15.42 1.93
N ILE A 92 1.50 14.09 1.96
CA ILE A 92 0.89 13.23 2.98
C ILE A 92 1.93 12.73 4.01
N PRO A 93 1.54 12.51 5.28
CA PRO A 93 2.38 11.84 6.26
C PRO A 93 2.65 10.39 5.84
N HIS A 94 3.88 9.91 6.11
CA HIS A 94 4.30 8.55 5.77
C HIS A 94 5.06 7.91 6.92
N TYR A 95 4.64 6.71 7.29
CA TYR A 95 5.25 5.91 8.35
C TYR A 95 5.81 4.61 7.82
N VAL A 96 7.00 4.25 8.28
CA VAL A 96 7.63 2.96 8.00
C VAL A 96 7.57 2.14 9.28
N LEU A 97 6.95 0.97 9.22
CA LEU A 97 6.80 0.07 10.35
C LEU A 97 7.74 -1.12 10.18
N ASP A 98 8.53 -1.40 11.21
CA ASP A 98 9.42 -2.56 11.25
C ASP A 98 8.61 -3.83 11.54
N TYR A 99 8.59 -4.73 10.56
CA TYR A 99 7.91 -6.03 10.63
C TYR A 99 8.87 -7.20 10.31
N GLU A 100 10.17 -6.99 10.38
CA GLU A 100 11.18 -7.99 10.01
C GLU A 100 11.05 -9.26 10.85
N SER A 101 11.03 -9.13 12.17
CA SER A 101 10.91 -10.28 13.07
C SER A 101 9.61 -11.05 12.82
N ARG A 102 8.50 -10.33 12.68
CA ARG A 102 7.19 -10.94 12.46
C ARG A 102 7.05 -11.62 11.10
N PHE A 103 7.66 -11.04 10.08
CA PHE A 103 7.70 -11.65 8.74
C PHE A 103 8.55 -12.92 8.76
N ARG A 104 9.69 -12.91 9.44
CA ARG A 104 10.54 -14.08 9.62
C ARG A 104 9.79 -15.23 10.25
N GLU A 105 9.15 -15.01 11.39
CA GLU A 105 8.41 -16.02 12.14
C GLU A 105 7.18 -16.54 11.38
N SER A 106 6.36 -15.63 10.85
CA SER A 106 5.05 -16.00 10.28
C SER A 106 5.10 -16.49 8.84
N VAL A 107 6.12 -16.10 8.08
CA VAL A 107 6.21 -16.39 6.64
C VAL A 107 7.42 -17.23 6.30
N MET A 108 8.63 -16.81 6.74
CA MET A 108 9.86 -17.49 6.34
C MET A 108 10.00 -18.87 7.02
N GLU A 109 9.73 -18.96 8.31
CA GLU A 109 9.79 -20.25 9.04
C GLU A 109 8.72 -21.22 8.55
N GLU A 110 7.51 -20.75 8.34
CA GLU A 110 6.43 -21.59 7.79
C GLU A 110 6.75 -22.05 6.36
N PHE A 111 7.34 -21.18 5.54
CA PHE A 111 7.83 -21.55 4.20
C PHE A 111 8.84 -22.69 4.26
N ALA A 112 9.85 -22.58 5.12
CA ALA A 112 10.87 -23.61 5.30
C ALA A 112 10.26 -24.92 5.81
N ASN A 113 9.39 -24.84 6.81
CA ASN A 113 8.70 -26.01 7.39
C ASN A 113 7.80 -26.73 6.39
N SER A 114 7.11 -25.97 5.51
CA SER A 114 6.29 -26.56 4.44
C SER A 114 7.12 -27.36 3.45
N TYR A 115 8.29 -26.84 3.05
CA TYR A 115 9.21 -27.60 2.19
C TYR A 115 9.72 -28.88 2.86
N VAL A 116 10.07 -28.83 4.15
CA VAL A 116 10.49 -30.02 4.90
C VAL A 116 9.39 -31.09 4.95
N ARG A 117 8.12 -30.67 4.98
CA ARG A 117 6.96 -31.58 4.91
C ARG A 117 6.64 -32.08 3.50
N GLY A 118 7.37 -31.63 2.47
CA GLY A 118 7.09 -31.95 1.07
C GLY A 118 5.88 -31.22 0.45
N GLU A 119 5.45 -30.13 1.08
CA GLU A 119 4.37 -29.27 0.60
C GLU A 119 4.92 -28.17 -0.30
N THR A 120 4.08 -27.62 -1.19
CA THR A 120 4.43 -26.44 -1.98
C THR A 120 3.82 -25.20 -1.32
N PRO A 121 4.57 -24.41 -0.57
CA PRO A 121 4.03 -23.24 0.11
C PRO A 121 3.79 -22.06 -0.85
N ILE A 122 2.81 -21.24 -0.52
CA ILE A 122 2.51 -19.98 -1.23
C ILE A 122 2.75 -18.80 -0.26
N PRO A 123 4.01 -18.35 -0.11
CA PRO A 123 4.38 -17.35 0.91
C PRO A 123 3.65 -16.02 0.74
N CYS A 124 3.34 -15.61 -0.50
CA CYS A 124 2.61 -14.37 -0.76
C CYS A 124 1.19 -14.38 -0.17
N VAL A 125 0.48 -15.50 -0.26
CA VAL A 125 -0.85 -15.65 0.33
C VAL A 125 -0.76 -15.57 1.84
N ARG A 126 0.20 -16.28 2.43
CA ARG A 126 0.43 -16.28 3.88
C ARG A 126 0.78 -14.88 4.38
N CYS A 127 1.70 -14.19 3.71
CA CYS A 127 2.08 -12.82 4.04
C CYS A 127 0.88 -11.86 3.99
N ASN A 128 0.05 -11.95 2.97
CA ASN A 128 -1.14 -11.11 2.87
C ASN A 128 -2.10 -11.38 4.03
N GLN A 129 -2.37 -12.66 4.35
CA GLN A 129 -3.32 -13.04 5.38
C GLN A 129 -2.86 -12.69 6.81
N THR A 130 -1.60 -12.92 7.13
CA THR A 130 -1.10 -12.83 8.51
C THR A 130 -0.43 -11.50 8.84
N VAL A 131 0.33 -10.93 7.91
CA VAL A 131 1.12 -9.72 8.16
C VAL A 131 0.42 -8.50 7.55
N LYS A 132 0.19 -8.51 6.23
CA LYS A 132 -0.25 -7.28 5.57
C LYS A 132 -1.65 -6.85 6.00
N PHE A 133 -2.67 -7.69 5.80
CA PHE A 133 -4.04 -7.23 6.07
C PHE A 133 -4.36 -7.14 7.56
N ARG A 134 -4.01 -8.14 8.34
CA ARG A 134 -4.32 -8.14 9.78
C ARG A 134 -3.64 -6.98 10.50
N ASP A 135 -2.35 -6.80 10.28
CA ASP A 135 -1.57 -5.84 11.03
C ASP A 135 -1.77 -4.41 10.51
N LEU A 136 -1.90 -4.23 9.19
CA LEU A 136 -2.23 -2.92 8.64
C LEU A 136 -3.63 -2.44 9.05
N LEU A 137 -4.61 -3.35 9.17
CA LEU A 137 -5.93 -3.00 9.73
C LEU A 137 -5.83 -2.59 11.19
N GLY A 138 -4.96 -3.23 11.97
CA GLY A 138 -4.62 -2.79 13.34
C GLY A 138 -4.05 -1.39 13.34
N THR A 139 -3.02 -1.14 12.53
CA THR A 139 -2.39 0.19 12.40
C THR A 139 -3.40 1.25 11.93
N ALA A 140 -4.27 0.93 10.97
CA ALA A 140 -5.31 1.86 10.52
C ALA A 140 -6.24 2.26 11.67
N LYS A 141 -6.65 1.32 12.51
CA LYS A 141 -7.45 1.60 13.71
C LYS A 141 -6.70 2.47 14.72
N ASP A 142 -5.42 2.19 14.97
CA ASP A 142 -4.58 2.97 15.89
C ASP A 142 -4.40 4.42 15.39
N LEU A 143 -4.41 4.63 14.08
CA LEU A 143 -4.37 5.94 13.44
C LEU A 143 -5.77 6.59 13.31
N ASN A 144 -6.81 5.98 13.86
CA ASN A 144 -8.21 6.41 13.74
C ASN A 144 -8.64 6.59 12.28
N ALA A 145 -8.23 5.66 11.41
CA ALA A 145 -8.64 5.66 10.01
C ALA A 145 -9.90 4.82 9.80
N ASP A 146 -10.76 5.28 8.91
CA ASP A 146 -12.05 4.65 8.59
C ASP A 146 -11.85 3.46 7.65
N CYS A 147 -10.78 3.47 6.84
CA CYS A 147 -10.46 2.34 5.97
C CYS A 147 -8.97 2.19 5.67
N LEU A 148 -8.63 1.00 5.16
CA LEU A 148 -7.33 0.66 4.61
C LEU A 148 -7.43 0.52 3.09
N VAL A 149 -6.57 1.24 2.38
CA VAL A 149 -6.47 1.21 0.92
C VAL A 149 -5.18 0.51 0.51
N THR A 150 -5.24 -0.31 -0.52
CA THR A 150 -4.09 -1.03 -1.06
C THR A 150 -4.07 -0.99 -2.57
N GLY A 151 -2.89 -1.13 -3.19
CA GLY A 151 -2.71 -1.24 -4.64
C GLY A 151 -3.02 -2.65 -5.20
N HIS A 152 -3.79 -3.49 -4.50
CA HIS A 152 -4.16 -4.80 -5.01
C HIS A 152 -5.27 -4.71 -6.04
N TYR A 153 -5.13 -5.47 -7.13
CA TYR A 153 -6.19 -5.64 -8.12
C TYR A 153 -7.22 -6.64 -7.61
N ALA A 154 -8.37 -6.13 -7.18
CA ALA A 154 -9.46 -6.94 -6.68
C ALA A 154 -10.80 -6.43 -7.24
N ARG A 155 -11.73 -7.33 -7.48
CA ARG A 155 -13.10 -6.99 -7.89
C ARG A 155 -14.08 -7.64 -6.93
N ARG A 156 -14.94 -6.83 -6.32
CA ARG A 156 -16.08 -7.34 -5.58
C ARG A 156 -17.17 -7.75 -6.56
N VAL A 157 -17.63 -8.98 -6.42
CA VAL A 157 -18.78 -9.49 -7.18
C VAL A 157 -19.86 -9.82 -6.16
N ALA A 158 -21.07 -9.28 -6.34
CA ALA A 158 -22.19 -9.64 -5.51
C ALA A 158 -22.54 -11.14 -5.74
N GLY A 159 -22.65 -11.92 -4.68
CA GLY A 159 -23.15 -13.28 -4.75
C GLY A 159 -24.67 -13.31 -4.93
N GLU A 160 -25.23 -14.52 -5.12
CA GLU A 160 -26.68 -14.71 -5.22
C GLU A 160 -27.41 -14.41 -3.89
N ASP A 161 -26.66 -14.36 -2.78
CA ASP A 161 -27.21 -14.12 -1.43
C ASP A 161 -26.92 -12.71 -0.90
N GLY A 162 -26.47 -11.77 -1.74
CA GLY A 162 -26.18 -10.37 -1.40
C GLY A 162 -24.71 -10.04 -1.24
#